data_01c365a05aebb8e0e3225737a34241da
#
_entry.id   01c365a05aebb8e0e3225737a34241da
#
_cell.length_a   1.000
_cell.length_b   1.000
_cell.length_c   1.000
_cell.angle_alpha   90.00
_cell.angle_beta   90.00
_cell.angle_gamma   90.00
#
_symmetry.space_group_name_H-M   'P 1'
#
loop_
_entity.id
_entity.type
_entity.pdbx_description
1 polymer ?
#
loop_
_entity_poly.entity_id
_entity_poly.type
_entity_poly.pdbx_seq_one_letter_code
_entity_poly.pdbx_strand_id
1 'polypeptide(L)'
;MEIGIDQVIAVIVLYNTLGDDSVTLKSLAKCLASKNFTLDIVVYDNRASPSGANGNVKISDLNIHYYHDPSNSGLSKAYNLASRMGIELKKGWILLLDEDTHLPVDSLDKYLTALNLNSQFKLFAPILKQSDNLILSPCRYFFKRGFPLSDITSGENIFNNKTVLNSGLLINLLAYSNCGGYNELIELDFSDVDFIERFKKSHSAFFVIDLIFTHNFSNKQTDAFILNRRFEKFCYGATNSYKKNIIDQLQYLIVVFLRASTLFFRTKNIIFYKTFIKNYLRT
;
A
#
# COMPACT_ATOMS: atom_id res chain seq x y z
N MET A 1 28.15 -5.68 6.15
CA MET A 1 28.04 -4.20 6.00
C MET A 1 26.68 -3.83 6.54
N GLU A 2 26.62 -2.86 7.44
CA GLU A 2 25.35 -2.41 8.02
C GLU A 2 24.56 -1.59 6.98
N ILE A 3 23.26 -1.84 6.88
CA ILE A 3 22.37 -1.17 5.94
C ILE A 3 21.88 0.11 6.60
N GLY A 4 22.23 1.26 6.02
CA GLY A 4 21.79 2.57 6.47
C GLY A 4 20.53 3.06 5.75
N ILE A 5 19.99 4.22 6.18
CA ILE A 5 18.83 4.86 5.57
C ILE A 5 19.09 5.30 4.13
N ASP A 6 20.34 5.56 3.80
CA ASP A 6 20.81 5.86 2.43
C ASP A 6 20.51 4.75 1.42
N GLN A 7 20.30 3.51 1.90
CA GLN A 7 19.90 2.36 1.09
C GLN A 7 18.39 2.26 0.90
N VAL A 8 17.60 3.19 1.46
CA VAL A 8 16.14 3.19 1.36
C VAL A 8 15.68 4.33 0.46
N ILE A 9 14.70 4.05 -0.39
CA ILE A 9 13.84 5.06 -1.03
C ILE A 9 12.43 4.92 -0.48
N ALA A 10 11.81 6.01 -0.05
CA ALA A 10 10.41 6.00 0.33
C ALA A 10 9.52 6.43 -0.84
N VAL A 11 8.25 6.04 -0.82
CA VAL A 11 7.22 6.58 -1.72
C VAL A 11 5.97 6.90 -0.93
N ILE A 12 5.42 8.07 -1.17
CA ILE A 12 4.11 8.49 -0.64
C ILE A 12 3.19 8.85 -1.79
N VAL A 13 1.94 8.41 -1.70
CA VAL A 13 0.91 8.70 -2.70
C VAL A 13 -0.09 9.68 -2.11
N LEU A 14 -0.18 10.87 -2.69
CA LEU A 14 -1.13 11.91 -2.31
C LEU A 14 -2.39 11.78 -3.17
N TYR A 15 -3.55 11.87 -2.54
CA TYR A 15 -4.85 11.81 -3.21
C TYR A 15 -5.80 12.92 -2.77
N ASN A 16 -5.96 13.13 -1.46
CA ASN A 16 -6.86 14.14 -0.91
C ASN A 16 -6.14 15.24 -0.14
N THR A 17 -4.88 15.01 0.24
CA THR A 17 -4.11 15.88 1.12
C THR A 17 -3.09 16.67 0.33
N LEU A 18 -2.91 17.96 0.65
CA LEU A 18 -1.76 18.74 0.17
C LEU A 18 -0.47 18.14 0.75
N GLY A 19 0.62 18.16 -0.02
CA GLY A 19 1.90 17.62 0.46
C GLY A 19 2.32 18.19 1.81
N ASP A 20 2.21 19.53 1.97
CA ASP A 20 2.53 20.23 3.22
C ASP A 20 1.60 19.87 4.40
N ASP A 21 0.42 19.29 4.14
CA ASP A 21 -0.54 18.86 5.15
C ASP A 21 -0.50 17.37 5.45
N SER A 22 0.28 16.59 4.69
CA SER A 22 0.41 15.16 4.90
C SER A 22 0.94 14.84 6.30
N VAL A 23 0.16 14.06 7.05
CA VAL A 23 0.54 13.54 8.36
C VAL A 23 1.79 12.68 8.25
N THR A 24 1.88 11.89 7.20
CA THR A 24 3.00 10.98 6.94
C THR A 24 4.28 11.75 6.69
N LEU A 25 4.27 12.76 5.80
CA LEU A 25 5.46 13.57 5.53
C LEU A 25 5.93 14.32 6.79
N LYS A 26 5.00 14.92 7.55
CA LYS A 26 5.31 15.60 8.81
C LYS A 26 5.90 14.67 9.87
N SER A 27 5.36 13.45 10.01
CA SER A 27 5.88 12.48 10.97
C SER A 27 7.22 11.89 10.54
N LEU A 28 7.40 11.64 9.24
CA LEU A 28 8.67 11.17 8.68
C LEU A 28 9.80 12.18 8.89
N ALA A 29 9.53 13.48 8.66
CA ALA A 29 10.48 14.54 8.95
C ALA A 29 10.90 14.57 10.43
N LYS A 30 9.94 14.34 11.35
CA LYS A 30 10.26 14.22 12.79
C LYS A 30 11.15 13.02 13.11
N CYS A 31 10.99 11.90 12.38
CA CYS A 31 11.88 10.74 12.53
C CYS A 31 13.33 11.05 12.11
N LEU A 32 13.53 12.03 11.23
CA LEU A 32 14.84 12.43 10.69
C LEU A 32 15.49 13.60 11.45
N ALA A 33 14.70 14.47 12.08
CA ALA A 33 15.13 15.77 12.64
C ALA A 33 16.31 15.71 13.65
N SER A 34 16.57 14.55 14.27
CA SER A 34 17.72 14.34 15.17
C SER A 34 18.87 13.57 14.51
N LYS A 35 18.79 13.32 13.21
CA LYS A 35 19.70 12.43 12.48
C LYS A 35 20.36 13.21 11.35
N ASN A 36 21.66 13.03 11.19
CA ASN A 36 22.42 13.60 10.07
C ASN A 36 22.22 12.76 8.80
N PHE A 37 20.96 12.41 8.49
CA PHE A 37 20.61 11.62 7.33
C PHE A 37 19.59 12.34 6.45
N THR A 38 19.69 12.14 5.15
CA THR A 38 18.68 12.56 4.19
C THR A 38 18.03 11.31 3.60
N LEU A 39 16.70 11.25 3.57
CA LEU A 39 15.95 10.17 2.95
C LEU A 39 15.44 10.60 1.57
N ASP A 40 15.75 9.82 0.54
CA ASP A 40 15.12 9.96 -0.77
C ASP A 40 13.66 9.53 -0.72
N ILE A 41 12.74 10.41 -1.14
CA ILE A 41 11.31 10.13 -1.16
C ILE A 41 10.66 10.58 -2.47
N VAL A 42 9.93 9.67 -3.10
CA VAL A 42 9.03 10.00 -4.21
C VAL A 42 7.70 10.45 -3.64
N VAL A 43 7.33 11.70 -3.91
CA VAL A 43 5.99 12.23 -3.64
C VAL A 43 5.18 12.13 -4.92
N TYR A 44 4.32 11.12 -5.01
CA TYR A 44 3.45 10.90 -6.18
C TYR A 44 2.08 11.53 -5.92
N ASP A 45 1.79 12.61 -6.61
CA ASP A 45 0.58 13.41 -6.43
C ASP A 45 -0.49 13.06 -7.46
N ASN A 46 -1.48 12.28 -7.05
CA ASN A 46 -2.63 11.83 -7.85
C ASN A 46 -3.80 12.83 -7.87
N ARG A 47 -3.62 14.03 -7.37
CA ARG A 47 -4.70 15.04 -7.34
C ARG A 47 -4.86 15.72 -8.69
N ALA A 48 -6.07 16.22 -8.97
CA ALA A 48 -6.35 16.96 -10.21
C ALA A 48 -5.47 18.22 -10.35
N SER A 49 -5.14 18.87 -9.22
CA SER A 49 -4.24 20.04 -9.19
C SER A 49 -3.02 19.72 -8.31
N PRO A 50 -1.80 20.16 -8.72
CA PRO A 50 -0.57 19.84 -7.99
C PRO A 50 -0.55 20.43 -6.57
N SER A 51 0.28 19.83 -5.70
CA SER A 51 0.57 20.36 -4.35
C SER A 51 1.40 21.62 -4.44
N GLY A 52 0.89 22.71 -3.84
CA GLY A 52 1.57 23.99 -3.74
C GLY A 52 1.79 24.71 -5.09
N ALA A 53 2.41 25.88 -5.05
CA ALA A 53 2.88 26.55 -6.25
C ALA A 53 4.04 25.73 -6.86
N ASN A 54 3.78 25.07 -7.98
CA ASN A 54 4.74 24.26 -8.74
C ASN A 54 5.29 23.00 -8.06
N GLY A 55 4.55 22.37 -7.16
CA GLY A 55 4.98 21.11 -6.53
C GLY A 55 6.13 21.25 -5.52
N ASN A 56 6.42 22.45 -5.04
CA ASN A 56 7.49 22.71 -4.07
C ASN A 56 7.09 22.28 -2.64
N VAL A 57 7.00 20.97 -2.41
CA VAL A 57 6.98 20.42 -1.06
C VAL A 57 8.43 20.44 -0.55
N LYS A 58 8.76 21.33 0.37
CA LYS A 58 10.08 21.40 1.00
C LYS A 58 9.97 21.00 2.46
N ILE A 59 10.54 19.86 2.80
CA ILE A 59 10.63 19.39 4.17
C ILE A 59 12.11 19.10 4.44
N SER A 60 12.65 19.62 5.55
CA SER A 60 14.03 19.36 5.95
C SER A 60 14.30 17.85 6.05
N ASP A 61 15.51 17.46 5.70
CA ASP A 61 16.01 16.09 5.79
C ASP A 61 15.34 15.08 4.83
N LEU A 62 14.47 15.56 3.90
CA LEU A 62 13.91 14.81 2.81
C LEU A 62 14.43 15.29 1.46
N ASN A 63 15.00 14.38 0.66
CA ASN A 63 15.29 14.62 -0.74
C ASN A 63 14.07 14.24 -1.58
N ILE A 64 13.21 15.24 -1.87
CA ILE A 64 11.89 15.02 -2.45
C ILE A 64 11.99 14.98 -3.97
N HIS A 65 11.58 13.85 -4.56
CA HIS A 65 11.36 13.64 -5.98
C HIS A 65 9.84 13.74 -6.25
N TYR A 66 9.39 14.94 -6.62
CA TYR A 66 7.96 15.19 -6.83
C TYR A 66 7.51 14.79 -8.23
N TYR A 67 6.40 14.06 -8.31
CA TYR A 67 5.74 13.65 -9.55
C TYR A 67 4.24 13.92 -9.46
N HIS A 68 3.68 14.72 -10.40
CA HIS A 68 2.26 15.03 -10.48
C HIS A 68 1.59 14.22 -11.58
N ASP A 69 0.55 13.47 -11.22
CA ASP A 69 -0.28 12.68 -12.14
C ASP A 69 -1.76 13.08 -12.01
N PRO A 70 -2.23 14.08 -12.78
CA PRO A 70 -3.63 14.53 -12.73
C PRO A 70 -4.62 13.47 -13.23
N SER A 71 -4.16 12.41 -13.89
CA SER A 71 -5.00 11.30 -14.33
C SER A 71 -5.39 10.35 -13.20
N ASN A 72 -4.73 10.44 -12.04
CA ASN A 72 -4.94 9.55 -10.90
C ASN A 72 -4.79 8.07 -11.28
N SER A 73 -3.61 7.72 -11.80
CA SER A 73 -3.30 6.35 -12.26
C SER A 73 -3.17 5.32 -11.12
N GLY A 74 -3.33 5.74 -9.86
CA GLY A 74 -3.39 4.85 -8.71
C GLY A 74 -2.05 4.53 -8.05
N LEU A 75 -2.10 3.65 -7.06
CA LEU A 75 -0.96 3.29 -6.19
C LEU A 75 0.11 2.49 -6.94
N SER A 76 -0.31 1.55 -7.78
CA SER A 76 0.59 0.61 -8.45
C SER A 76 1.62 1.32 -9.32
N LYS A 77 1.19 2.34 -10.07
CA LYS A 77 2.08 3.14 -10.92
C LYS A 77 3.07 3.98 -10.11
N ALA A 78 2.59 4.55 -8.99
CA ALA A 78 3.43 5.31 -8.08
C ALA A 78 4.56 4.44 -7.48
N TYR A 79 4.22 3.25 -7.01
CA TYR A 79 5.18 2.32 -6.42
C TYR A 79 6.20 1.83 -7.45
N ASN A 80 5.77 1.52 -8.67
CA ASN A 80 6.67 1.13 -9.75
C ASN A 80 7.59 2.28 -10.18
N LEU A 81 7.10 3.53 -10.23
CA LEU A 81 7.94 4.70 -10.51
C LEU A 81 9.04 4.82 -9.45
N ALA A 82 8.67 4.76 -8.17
CA ALA A 82 9.62 4.86 -7.07
C ALA A 82 10.63 3.70 -7.05
N SER A 83 10.18 2.49 -7.40
CA SER A 83 11.07 1.32 -7.52
C SER A 83 12.12 1.52 -8.62
N ARG A 84 11.72 2.01 -9.81
CA ARG A 84 12.67 2.33 -10.90
C ARG A 84 13.67 3.39 -10.46
N MET A 85 13.21 4.47 -9.85
CA MET A 85 14.08 5.53 -9.32
C MET A 85 15.02 4.99 -8.23
N GLY A 86 14.54 4.14 -7.34
CA GLY A 86 15.37 3.49 -6.32
C GLY A 86 16.50 2.67 -6.92
N ILE A 87 16.25 1.93 -8.00
CA ILE A 87 17.26 1.17 -8.73
C ILE A 87 18.29 2.11 -9.38
N GLU A 88 17.85 3.19 -10.03
CA GLU A 88 18.72 4.20 -10.63
C GLU A 88 19.63 4.87 -9.58
N LEU A 89 19.07 5.15 -8.39
CA LEU A 89 19.80 5.70 -7.24
C LEU A 89 20.60 4.65 -6.47
N LYS A 90 20.64 3.39 -6.93
CA LYS A 90 21.36 2.27 -6.29
C LYS A 90 20.90 1.98 -4.86
N LYS A 91 19.60 2.17 -4.57
CA LYS A 91 18.98 1.80 -3.31
C LYS A 91 18.75 0.29 -3.25
N GLY A 92 18.76 -0.26 -2.06
CA GLY A 92 18.46 -1.68 -1.82
C GLY A 92 17.00 -1.94 -1.44
N TRP A 93 16.28 -0.92 -0.96
CA TRP A 93 14.98 -1.07 -0.32
C TRP A 93 14.01 0.04 -0.70
N ILE A 94 12.71 -0.30 -0.77
CA ILE A 94 11.61 0.65 -0.98
C ILE A 94 10.67 0.60 0.21
N LEU A 95 10.31 1.77 0.77
CA LEU A 95 9.33 1.96 1.84
C LEU A 95 8.05 2.56 1.26
N LEU A 96 6.95 1.82 1.33
CA LEU A 96 5.64 2.26 0.82
C LEU A 96 4.86 2.98 1.93
N LEU A 97 4.34 4.17 1.66
CA LEU A 97 3.61 4.98 2.64
C LEU A 97 2.32 5.56 2.04
N ASP A 98 1.27 5.62 2.86
CA ASP A 98 0.04 6.35 2.56
C ASP A 98 0.13 7.79 3.09
N GLU A 99 -0.71 8.71 2.60
CA GLU A 99 -0.64 10.14 2.96
C GLU A 99 -1.04 10.47 4.41
N ASP A 100 -1.79 9.58 5.06
CA ASP A 100 -2.46 9.76 6.35
C ASP A 100 -1.93 8.83 7.47
N THR A 101 -0.79 8.17 7.26
CA THR A 101 -0.16 7.31 8.24
C THR A 101 0.71 8.11 9.21
N HIS A 102 0.46 7.98 10.51
CA HIS A 102 1.30 8.57 11.54
C HIS A 102 2.43 7.60 11.92
N LEU A 103 3.68 8.03 11.72
CA LEU A 103 4.88 7.30 12.09
C LEU A 103 5.36 7.76 13.49
N PRO A 104 5.52 6.87 14.48
CA PRO A 104 6.30 7.13 15.70
C PRO A 104 7.72 7.63 15.38
N VAL A 105 8.30 8.44 16.26
CA VAL A 105 9.61 9.08 16.02
C VAL A 105 10.75 8.06 15.85
N ASP A 106 10.65 6.90 16.49
CA ASP A 106 11.62 5.80 16.43
C ASP A 106 11.41 4.84 15.24
N SER A 107 10.45 5.14 14.33
CA SER A 107 10.08 4.23 13.25
C SER A 107 11.26 3.84 12.36
N LEU A 108 12.03 4.82 11.89
CA LEU A 108 13.15 4.54 10.98
C LEU A 108 14.24 3.69 11.67
N ASP A 109 14.51 3.92 12.98
CA ASP A 109 15.46 3.11 13.74
C ASP A 109 14.99 1.66 13.86
N LYS A 110 13.70 1.46 14.12
CA LYS A 110 13.10 0.13 14.20
C LYS A 110 13.17 -0.60 12.86
N TYR A 111 12.92 0.10 11.74
CA TYR A 111 13.10 -0.49 10.40
C TYR A 111 14.55 -0.90 10.17
N LEU A 112 15.52 -0.01 10.41
CA LEU A 112 16.94 -0.30 10.19
C LEU A 112 17.44 -1.41 11.11
N THR A 113 17.04 -1.41 12.38
CA THR A 113 17.39 -2.47 13.34
C THR A 113 16.82 -3.82 12.89
N ALA A 114 15.53 -3.88 12.54
CA ALA A 114 14.91 -5.10 12.06
C ALA A 114 15.60 -5.62 10.79
N LEU A 115 15.88 -4.73 9.85
CA LEU A 115 16.56 -5.03 8.59
C LEU A 115 17.96 -5.62 8.78
N ASN A 116 18.76 -4.99 9.65
CA ASN A 116 20.14 -5.42 9.90
C ASN A 116 20.22 -6.75 10.66
N LEU A 117 19.30 -6.97 11.61
CA LEU A 117 19.26 -8.22 12.39
C LEU A 117 18.62 -9.39 11.62
N ASN A 118 17.80 -9.12 10.59
CA ASN A 118 16.98 -10.12 9.92
C ASN A 118 17.10 -10.04 8.39
N SER A 119 18.30 -9.85 7.86
CA SER A 119 18.60 -9.60 6.43
C SER A 119 18.15 -10.72 5.47
N GLN A 120 17.82 -11.91 5.99
CA GLN A 120 17.27 -13.02 5.21
C GLN A 120 15.86 -12.71 4.67
N PHE A 121 15.06 -11.90 5.37
CA PHE A 121 13.74 -11.50 4.90
C PHE A 121 13.83 -10.43 3.82
N LYS A 122 12.88 -10.47 2.88
CA LYS A 122 12.80 -9.53 1.75
C LYS A 122 11.59 -8.60 1.85
N LEU A 123 10.77 -8.78 2.88
CA LEU A 123 9.63 -7.93 3.20
C LEU A 123 9.49 -7.78 4.72
N PHE A 124 9.39 -6.52 5.15
CA PHE A 124 9.16 -6.11 6.53
C PHE A 124 7.86 -5.33 6.60
N ALA A 125 7.02 -5.63 7.59
CA ALA A 125 5.73 -4.99 7.77
C ALA A 125 5.57 -4.46 9.19
N PRO A 126 5.08 -3.22 9.39
CA PRO A 126 4.64 -2.75 10.70
C PRO A 126 3.29 -3.37 11.06
N ILE A 127 2.85 -3.14 12.28
CA ILE A 127 1.51 -3.47 12.73
C ILE A 127 0.60 -2.24 12.49
N LEU A 128 -0.33 -2.33 11.54
CA LEU A 128 -1.33 -1.29 11.33
C LEU A 128 -2.53 -1.55 12.23
N LYS A 129 -2.86 -0.59 13.09
CA LYS A 129 -4.04 -0.66 13.97
C LYS A 129 -5.07 0.41 13.63
N GLN A 130 -6.33 0.04 13.77
CA GLN A 130 -7.43 0.97 13.82
C GLN A 130 -7.62 1.50 15.26
N SER A 131 -8.37 2.59 15.42
CA SER A 131 -8.64 3.21 16.74
C SER A 131 -9.28 2.28 17.77
N ASP A 132 -9.95 1.22 17.34
CA ASP A 132 -10.57 0.17 18.18
C ASP A 132 -9.64 -1.01 18.50
N ASN A 133 -8.33 -0.85 18.30
CA ASN A 133 -7.29 -1.87 18.51
C ASN A 133 -7.32 -3.07 17.53
N LEU A 134 -8.19 -3.08 16.52
CA LEU A 134 -8.17 -4.11 15.49
C LEU A 134 -6.90 -3.98 14.65
N ILE A 135 -6.21 -5.11 14.43
CA ILE A 135 -5.04 -5.18 13.57
C ILE A 135 -5.50 -5.38 12.13
N LEU A 136 -5.26 -4.35 11.32
CA LEU A 136 -5.62 -4.32 9.91
C LEU A 136 -4.53 -4.94 9.02
N SER A 137 -3.26 -4.84 9.46
CA SER A 137 -2.11 -5.43 8.77
C SER A 137 -1.00 -5.74 9.81
N PRO A 138 -0.35 -6.91 9.75
CA PRO A 138 -0.75 -8.07 8.95
C PRO A 138 -2.16 -8.56 9.26
N CYS A 139 -2.83 -9.19 8.30
CA CYS A 139 -4.20 -9.66 8.47
C CYS A 139 -4.35 -11.12 8.03
N ARG A 140 -5.42 -11.78 8.48
CA ARG A 140 -5.77 -13.12 8.01
C ARG A 140 -6.20 -13.04 6.55
N TYR A 141 -5.57 -13.85 5.70
CA TYR A 141 -5.91 -13.95 4.29
C TYR A 141 -6.82 -15.13 4.04
N PHE A 142 -8.00 -14.86 3.54
CA PHE A 142 -8.96 -15.89 3.16
C PHE A 142 -9.85 -15.38 2.03
N PHE A 143 -10.08 -16.23 1.03
CA PHE A 143 -11.01 -15.97 -0.07
C PHE A 143 -10.73 -14.63 -0.79
N LYS A 144 -9.45 -14.40 -1.16
CA LYS A 144 -8.96 -13.18 -1.83
C LYS A 144 -9.20 -11.87 -1.05
N ARG A 145 -9.37 -11.97 0.29
CA ARG A 145 -9.62 -10.82 1.17
C ARG A 145 -8.77 -10.90 2.43
N GLY A 146 -8.38 -9.73 2.93
CA GLY A 146 -7.82 -9.55 4.26
C GLY A 146 -8.92 -9.40 5.31
N PHE A 147 -8.74 -10.04 6.46
CA PHE A 147 -9.61 -9.91 7.63
C PHE A 147 -8.76 -9.51 8.83
N PRO A 148 -9.19 -8.52 9.63
CA PRO A 148 -8.45 -8.08 10.80
C PRO A 148 -8.11 -9.24 11.76
N LEU A 149 -7.00 -9.08 12.48
CA LEU A 149 -6.58 -9.97 13.55
C LEU A 149 -6.81 -9.29 14.89
N SER A 150 -7.02 -10.09 15.92
CA SER A 150 -7.03 -9.62 17.33
C SER A 150 -5.62 -9.50 17.89
N ASP A 151 -4.69 -10.33 17.39
CA ASP A 151 -3.32 -10.38 17.86
C ASP A 151 -2.36 -10.79 16.72
N ILE A 152 -1.11 -10.32 16.79
CA ILE A 152 -0.01 -10.73 15.93
C ILE A 152 1.32 -10.61 16.67
N THR A 153 2.16 -11.63 16.54
CA THR A 153 3.50 -11.64 17.13
C THR A 153 4.50 -10.98 16.17
N SER A 154 5.32 -10.06 16.67
CA SER A 154 6.48 -9.53 15.94
C SER A 154 7.51 -10.64 15.69
N GLY A 155 8.31 -10.46 14.63
CA GLY A 155 9.26 -11.48 14.16
C GLY A 155 8.82 -12.16 12.88
N GLU A 156 9.33 -13.37 12.65
CA GLU A 156 9.01 -14.15 11.45
C GLU A 156 7.54 -14.55 11.38
N ASN A 157 6.91 -14.29 10.24
CA ASN A 157 5.56 -14.71 9.93
C ASN A 157 5.52 -15.32 8.52
N ILE A 158 4.69 -16.33 8.32
CA ILE A 158 4.53 -17.01 7.01
C ILE A 158 3.28 -16.53 6.29
N PHE A 159 3.35 -16.45 4.95
CA PHE A 159 2.23 -16.02 4.10
C PHE A 159 1.08 -17.04 3.96
N ASN A 160 1.14 -18.21 4.57
CA ASN A 160 0.17 -19.30 4.36
C ASN A 160 -1.29 -18.82 4.38
N ASN A 161 -1.71 -18.27 5.53
CA ASN A 161 -3.05 -17.73 5.74
C ASN A 161 -3.03 -16.25 6.17
N LYS A 162 -1.92 -15.56 5.90
CA LYS A 162 -1.73 -14.15 6.22
C LYS A 162 -1.38 -13.36 4.96
N THR A 163 -1.71 -12.09 4.98
CA THR A 163 -1.27 -11.09 4.01
C THR A 163 -0.97 -9.78 4.72
N VAL A 164 -0.40 -8.83 3.99
CA VAL A 164 -0.08 -7.49 4.48
C VAL A 164 -0.67 -6.43 3.56
N LEU A 165 -1.00 -5.27 4.09
CA LEU A 165 -1.41 -4.09 3.33
C LEU A 165 -0.19 -3.25 2.96
N ASN A 166 -0.33 -2.39 1.96
CA ASN A 166 0.77 -1.61 1.40
C ASN A 166 1.44 -0.65 2.39
N SER A 167 0.66 -0.02 3.27
CA SER A 167 1.15 1.05 4.14
C SER A 167 2.22 0.57 5.12
N GLY A 168 3.39 1.18 5.05
CA GLY A 168 4.55 0.84 5.88
C GLY A 168 5.35 -0.38 5.42
N LEU A 169 5.08 -0.99 4.27
CA LEU A 169 5.90 -2.10 3.80
C LEU A 169 7.30 -1.61 3.39
N LEU A 170 8.33 -2.23 3.97
CA LEU A 170 9.71 -2.11 3.52
C LEU A 170 10.06 -3.37 2.73
N ILE A 171 10.36 -3.20 1.44
CA ILE A 171 10.54 -4.31 0.51
C ILE A 171 11.92 -4.21 -0.16
N ASN A 172 12.63 -5.32 -0.25
CA ASN A 172 13.87 -5.40 -1.00
C ASN A 172 13.61 -5.13 -2.49
N LEU A 173 14.31 -4.17 -3.11
CA LEU A 173 14.06 -3.74 -4.49
C LEU A 173 14.32 -4.85 -5.51
N LEU A 174 15.29 -5.73 -5.28
CA LEU A 174 15.52 -6.87 -6.17
C LEU A 174 14.37 -7.87 -6.09
N ALA A 175 13.89 -8.18 -4.89
CA ALA A 175 12.73 -9.06 -4.70
C ALA A 175 11.45 -8.47 -5.27
N TYR A 176 11.26 -7.13 -5.12
CA TYR A 176 10.18 -6.36 -5.74
C TYR A 176 10.20 -6.50 -7.27
N SER A 177 11.36 -6.29 -7.90
CA SER A 177 11.52 -6.37 -9.35
C SER A 177 11.35 -7.80 -9.87
N ASN A 178 11.89 -8.80 -9.17
CA ASN A 178 11.83 -10.21 -9.56
C ASN A 178 10.39 -10.75 -9.56
N CYS A 179 9.49 -10.22 -8.72
CA CYS A 179 8.07 -10.59 -8.77
C CYS A 179 7.26 -9.75 -9.78
N GLY A 180 7.91 -8.85 -10.54
CA GLY A 180 7.31 -8.02 -11.58
C GLY A 180 6.70 -6.71 -11.09
N GLY A 181 7.02 -6.26 -9.87
CA GLY A 181 6.47 -5.04 -9.28
C GLY A 181 4.96 -5.10 -9.04
N TYR A 182 4.31 -3.96 -8.87
CA TYR A 182 2.84 -3.87 -8.80
C TYR A 182 2.22 -3.92 -10.20
N ASN A 183 1.06 -4.54 -10.32
CA ASN A 183 0.31 -4.57 -11.58
C ASN A 183 -0.38 -3.21 -11.82
N GLU A 184 0.11 -2.43 -12.78
CA GLU A 184 -0.40 -1.07 -13.07
C GLU A 184 -1.85 -1.06 -13.61
N LEU A 185 -2.39 -2.21 -14.02
CA LEU A 185 -3.81 -2.35 -14.33
C LEU A 185 -4.70 -2.38 -13.07
N ILE A 186 -4.11 -2.48 -11.88
CA ILE A 186 -4.81 -2.45 -10.60
C ILE A 186 -4.49 -1.15 -9.88
N GLU A 187 -5.38 -0.17 -10.01
CA GLU A 187 -5.12 1.19 -9.52
C GLU A 187 -5.18 1.30 -7.99
N LEU A 188 -6.04 0.49 -7.32
CA LEU A 188 -6.32 0.62 -5.89
C LEU A 188 -6.64 -0.74 -5.24
N ASP A 189 -7.92 -1.12 -5.21
CA ASP A 189 -8.37 -2.34 -4.54
C ASP A 189 -7.72 -3.58 -5.18
N PHE A 190 -7.24 -4.53 -4.37
CA PHE A 190 -6.49 -5.75 -4.73
C PHE A 190 -5.03 -5.55 -5.14
N SER A 191 -4.49 -4.35 -5.18
CA SER A 191 -3.08 -4.13 -5.55
C SER A 191 -2.11 -4.84 -4.59
N ASP A 192 -2.39 -4.76 -3.29
CA ASP A 192 -1.66 -5.47 -2.22
C ASP A 192 -1.81 -7.00 -2.35
N VAL A 193 -3.04 -7.48 -2.53
CA VAL A 193 -3.33 -8.91 -2.69
C VAL A 193 -2.60 -9.49 -3.89
N ASP A 194 -2.70 -8.82 -5.05
CA ASP A 194 -2.04 -9.24 -6.29
C ASP A 194 -0.51 -9.29 -6.14
N PHE A 195 0.07 -8.23 -5.56
CA PHE A 195 1.50 -8.17 -5.32
C PHE A 195 1.96 -9.29 -4.39
N ILE A 196 1.32 -9.48 -3.24
CA ILE A 196 1.68 -10.53 -2.28
C ILE A 196 1.47 -11.94 -2.86
N GLU A 197 0.42 -12.18 -3.66
CA GLU A 197 0.20 -13.47 -4.34
C GLU A 197 1.34 -13.82 -5.31
N ARG A 198 1.95 -12.83 -5.95
CA ARG A 198 3.13 -13.03 -6.81
C ARG A 198 4.43 -13.12 -6.01
N PHE A 199 4.61 -12.26 -5.00
CA PHE A 199 5.78 -12.21 -4.13
C PHE A 199 6.00 -13.52 -3.36
N LYS A 200 4.94 -14.11 -2.79
CA LYS A 200 5.02 -15.34 -1.99
C LYS A 200 5.41 -16.60 -2.78
N LYS A 201 5.45 -16.54 -4.12
CA LYS A 201 5.96 -17.66 -4.94
C LYS A 201 7.46 -17.91 -4.71
N SER A 202 8.21 -16.85 -4.41
CA SER A 202 9.66 -16.92 -4.16
C SER A 202 10.03 -16.68 -2.70
N HIS A 203 9.12 -16.12 -1.90
CA HIS A 203 9.36 -15.72 -0.51
C HIS A 203 8.21 -16.17 0.38
N SER A 204 8.37 -17.28 1.10
CA SER A 204 7.31 -17.88 1.93
C SER A 204 7.00 -17.13 3.23
N ALA A 205 7.92 -16.25 3.66
CA ALA A 205 7.85 -15.55 4.93
C ALA A 205 8.14 -14.05 4.81
N PHE A 206 7.68 -13.30 5.80
CA PHE A 206 7.94 -11.88 6.01
C PHE A 206 8.21 -11.61 7.48
N PHE A 207 8.80 -10.46 7.79
CA PHE A 207 9.12 -10.06 9.16
C PHE A 207 8.15 -8.98 9.64
N VAL A 208 7.52 -9.19 10.79
CA VAL A 208 6.67 -8.20 11.48
C VAL A 208 7.53 -7.42 12.45
N ILE A 209 7.66 -6.12 12.23
CA ILE A 209 8.39 -5.21 13.10
C ILE A 209 7.52 -4.87 14.31
N ASP A 210 8.11 -4.79 15.51
CA ASP A 210 7.44 -4.25 16.71
C ASP A 210 7.29 -2.72 16.59
N LEU A 211 6.48 -2.31 15.65
CA LEU A 211 6.19 -0.93 15.28
C LEU A 211 4.71 -0.80 14.95
N ILE A 212 4.01 0.06 15.68
CA ILE A 212 2.57 0.26 15.52
C ILE A 212 2.32 1.57 14.79
N PHE A 213 1.65 1.48 13.64
CA PHE A 213 1.07 2.62 12.93
C PHE A 213 -0.43 2.70 13.21
N THR A 214 -0.93 3.90 13.46
CA THR A 214 -2.37 4.14 13.59
C THR A 214 -2.93 4.69 12.29
N HIS A 215 -4.02 4.11 11.84
CA HIS A 215 -4.71 4.51 10.61
C HIS A 215 -6.19 4.75 10.89
N ASN A 216 -6.69 5.94 10.50
CA ASN A 216 -8.07 6.32 10.72
C ASN A 216 -8.87 6.14 9.42
N PHE A 217 -9.51 4.98 9.26
CA PHE A 217 -10.43 4.78 8.14
C PHE A 217 -11.74 5.54 8.35
N SER A 218 -11.83 6.73 7.81
CA SER A 218 -13.09 7.49 7.77
C SER A 218 -13.91 7.16 6.51
N ASN A 219 -14.54 6.00 6.46
CA ASN A 219 -15.34 5.58 5.30
C ASN A 219 -16.85 5.80 5.54
N LYS A 220 -17.28 7.06 5.66
CA LYS A 220 -18.69 7.44 5.81
C LYS A 220 -19.39 7.80 4.49
N GLN A 221 -18.76 7.49 3.34
CA GLN A 221 -19.37 7.80 2.04
C GLN A 221 -20.65 6.99 1.81
N THR A 222 -21.77 7.68 1.52
CA THR A 222 -23.08 7.08 1.25
C THR A 222 -23.60 7.36 -0.14
N ASP A 223 -22.99 8.31 -0.88
CA ASP A 223 -23.39 8.63 -2.26
C ASP A 223 -23.18 7.45 -3.19
N ALA A 224 -24.26 7.01 -3.83
CA ALA A 224 -24.26 5.81 -4.67
C ALA A 224 -23.40 5.97 -5.94
N PHE A 225 -23.27 7.18 -6.50
CA PHE A 225 -22.46 7.40 -7.69
C PHE A 225 -20.97 7.37 -7.37
N ILE A 226 -20.56 8.00 -6.26
CA ILE A 226 -19.17 7.95 -5.79
C ILE A 226 -18.77 6.51 -5.46
N LEU A 227 -19.64 5.79 -4.73
CA LEU A 227 -19.45 4.38 -4.43
C LEU A 227 -19.39 3.50 -5.68
N ASN A 228 -20.20 3.80 -6.71
CA ASN A 228 -20.19 3.05 -7.96
C ASN A 228 -18.88 3.26 -8.74
N ARG A 229 -18.37 4.49 -8.84
CA ARG A 229 -17.07 4.75 -9.48
C ARG A 229 -15.93 3.97 -8.81
N ARG A 230 -15.94 3.89 -7.47
CA ARG A 230 -14.98 3.04 -6.74
C ARG A 230 -15.23 1.55 -7.02
N PHE A 231 -16.48 1.12 -7.13
CA PHE A 231 -16.84 -0.25 -7.43
C PHE A 231 -16.45 -0.65 -8.87
N GLU A 232 -16.49 0.26 -9.83
CA GLU A 232 -15.94 0.03 -11.18
C GLU A 232 -14.44 -0.31 -11.11
N LYS A 233 -13.64 0.47 -10.37
CA LYS A 233 -12.22 0.18 -10.13
C LYS A 233 -12.01 -1.15 -9.41
N PHE A 234 -12.88 -1.49 -8.44
CA PHE A 234 -12.88 -2.77 -7.74
C PHE A 234 -13.12 -3.96 -8.69
N CYS A 235 -14.10 -3.85 -9.61
CA CYS A 235 -14.35 -4.87 -10.63
C CYS A 235 -13.12 -5.04 -11.53
N TYR A 236 -12.57 -3.94 -12.02
CA TYR A 236 -11.40 -3.93 -12.90
C TYR A 236 -10.16 -4.50 -12.21
N GLY A 237 -9.93 -4.15 -10.94
CA GLY A 237 -8.86 -4.72 -10.13
C GLY A 237 -9.00 -6.23 -9.97
N ALA A 238 -10.20 -6.73 -9.65
CA ALA A 238 -10.46 -8.17 -9.53
C ALA A 238 -10.28 -8.92 -10.86
N THR A 239 -10.65 -8.30 -12.00
CA THR A 239 -10.45 -8.88 -13.34
C THR A 239 -8.97 -9.05 -13.66
N ASN A 240 -8.14 -8.04 -13.34
CA ASN A 240 -6.72 -8.00 -13.67
C ASN A 240 -5.81 -8.63 -12.61
N SER A 241 -6.33 -9.02 -11.45
CA SER A 241 -5.56 -9.68 -10.40
C SER A 241 -5.06 -11.05 -10.83
N TYR A 242 -3.89 -11.44 -10.33
CA TYR A 242 -3.31 -12.77 -10.55
C TYR A 242 -4.25 -13.89 -10.08
N LYS A 243 -4.44 -14.86 -10.95
CA LYS A 243 -5.25 -16.06 -10.69
C LYS A 243 -4.43 -17.32 -11.00
N LYS A 244 -4.20 -18.14 -9.99
CA LYS A 244 -3.43 -19.38 -10.15
C LYS A 244 -4.22 -20.45 -10.91
N ASN A 245 -5.53 -20.51 -10.69
CA ASN A 245 -6.41 -21.56 -11.21
C ASN A 245 -7.88 -21.07 -11.25
N ILE A 246 -8.78 -21.97 -11.70
CA ILE A 246 -10.21 -21.70 -11.79
C ILE A 246 -10.86 -21.41 -10.42
N ILE A 247 -10.33 -21.98 -9.34
CA ILE A 247 -10.84 -21.71 -7.98
C ILE A 247 -10.63 -20.24 -7.62
N ASP A 248 -9.46 -19.68 -7.96
CA ASP A 248 -9.18 -18.26 -7.77
C ASP A 248 -10.16 -17.39 -8.57
N GLN A 249 -10.49 -17.77 -9.80
CA GLN A 249 -11.46 -17.06 -10.63
C GLN A 249 -12.85 -17.06 -9.96
N LEU A 250 -13.30 -18.22 -9.47
CA LEU A 250 -14.56 -18.34 -8.75
C LEU A 250 -14.57 -17.54 -7.44
N GLN A 251 -13.47 -17.50 -6.72
CA GLN A 251 -13.34 -16.69 -5.51
C GLN A 251 -13.48 -15.20 -5.82
N TYR A 252 -12.81 -14.68 -6.85
CA TYR A 252 -12.97 -13.29 -7.28
C TYR A 252 -14.39 -12.99 -7.72
N LEU A 253 -15.03 -13.87 -8.51
CA LEU A 253 -16.42 -13.73 -8.92
C LEU A 253 -17.35 -13.56 -7.71
N ILE A 254 -17.23 -14.43 -6.71
CA ILE A 254 -18.03 -14.39 -5.50
C ILE A 254 -17.74 -13.12 -4.70
N VAL A 255 -16.48 -12.72 -4.55
CA VAL A 255 -16.09 -11.50 -3.83
C VAL A 255 -16.66 -10.26 -4.47
N VAL A 256 -16.59 -10.14 -5.81
CA VAL A 256 -17.14 -8.99 -6.53
C VAL A 256 -18.67 -8.98 -6.44
N PHE A 257 -19.34 -10.12 -6.58
CA PHE A 257 -20.80 -10.24 -6.41
C PHE A 257 -21.26 -9.87 -4.99
N LEU A 258 -20.58 -10.37 -3.95
CA LEU A 258 -20.89 -10.02 -2.56
C LEU A 258 -20.67 -8.52 -2.29
N ARG A 259 -19.66 -7.91 -2.89
CA ARG A 259 -19.43 -6.46 -2.81
C ARG A 259 -20.56 -5.68 -3.47
N ALA A 260 -21.01 -6.08 -4.67
CA ALA A 260 -22.15 -5.49 -5.35
C ALA A 260 -23.41 -5.56 -4.48
N SER A 261 -23.68 -6.73 -3.90
CA SER A 261 -24.83 -6.98 -3.02
C SER A 261 -24.78 -6.10 -1.76
N THR A 262 -23.61 -6.02 -1.10
CA THR A 262 -23.43 -5.16 0.09
C THR A 262 -23.72 -3.69 -0.23
N LEU A 263 -23.21 -3.20 -1.38
CA LEU A 263 -23.43 -1.81 -1.80
C LEU A 263 -24.90 -1.58 -2.20
N PHE A 264 -25.54 -2.53 -2.87
CA PHE A 264 -26.97 -2.48 -3.16
C PHE A 264 -27.82 -2.40 -1.88
N PHE A 265 -27.61 -3.27 -0.90
CA PHE A 265 -28.37 -3.24 0.34
C PHE A 265 -28.15 -1.96 1.15
N ARG A 266 -26.95 -1.39 1.09
CA ARG A 266 -26.60 -0.13 1.77
C ARG A 266 -27.27 1.09 1.12
N THR A 267 -27.34 1.15 -0.21
CA THR A 267 -27.77 2.34 -0.98
C THR A 267 -29.15 2.18 -1.62
N LYS A 268 -29.68 0.94 -1.66
CA LYS A 268 -30.89 0.53 -2.41
C LYS A 268 -30.84 0.84 -3.91
N ASN A 269 -29.64 0.97 -4.49
CA ASN A 269 -29.44 1.33 -5.88
C ASN A 269 -28.97 0.12 -6.71
N ILE A 270 -29.73 -0.22 -7.78
CA ILE A 270 -29.44 -1.36 -8.66
C ILE A 270 -28.18 -1.18 -9.53
N ILE A 271 -27.61 0.04 -9.56
CA ILE A 271 -26.45 0.38 -10.39
C ILE A 271 -25.29 -0.60 -10.15
N PHE A 272 -25.10 -1.07 -8.92
CA PHE A 272 -23.98 -1.98 -8.58
C PHE A 272 -24.09 -3.35 -9.27
N TYR A 273 -25.29 -3.89 -9.44
CA TYR A 273 -25.47 -5.12 -10.23
C TYR A 273 -25.26 -4.86 -11.72
N LYS A 274 -25.70 -3.70 -12.25
CA LYS A 274 -25.43 -3.32 -13.63
C LYS A 274 -23.92 -3.19 -13.88
N THR A 275 -23.21 -2.55 -12.97
CA THR A 275 -21.74 -2.41 -13.01
C THR A 275 -21.04 -3.76 -12.92
N PHE A 276 -21.47 -4.65 -12.01
CA PHE A 276 -20.95 -6.01 -11.91
C PHE A 276 -21.07 -6.78 -13.23
N ILE A 277 -22.25 -6.76 -13.86
CA ILE A 277 -22.47 -7.45 -15.14
C ILE A 277 -21.62 -6.82 -16.25
N LYS A 278 -21.59 -5.49 -16.34
CA LYS A 278 -20.88 -4.77 -17.41
C LYS A 278 -19.37 -4.88 -17.28
N ASN A 279 -18.84 -4.65 -16.06
CA ASN A 279 -17.40 -4.42 -15.85
C ASN A 279 -16.67 -5.63 -15.25
N TYR A 280 -17.38 -6.73 -14.98
CA TYR A 280 -16.73 -7.96 -14.49
C TYR A 280 -17.12 -9.21 -15.28
N LEU A 281 -18.40 -9.39 -15.66
CA LEU A 281 -18.83 -10.61 -16.37
C LEU A 281 -18.67 -10.53 -17.89
N ARG A 282 -18.62 -9.32 -18.46
CA ARG A 282 -18.52 -9.11 -19.91
C ARG A 282 -17.13 -8.64 -20.37
N THR A 283 -16.19 -8.53 -19.43
CA THR A 283 -14.75 -8.36 -19.70
C THR A 283 -14.08 -9.72 -19.78
#